data_b8032a9eaeb3c16944f7b93d17eeace5
#
_entry.id   b8032a9eaeb3c16944f7b93d17eeace5
#
_cell.length_a   1.000
_cell.length_b   1.000
_cell.length_c   1.000
_cell.angle_alpha   90.00
_cell.angle_beta   90.00
_cell.angle_gamma   90.00
#
_symmetry.space_group_name_H-M   'P 1'
#
loop_
_entity.id
_entity.type
_entity.pdbx_description
1 polymer ?
#
loop_
_entity_poly.entity_id
_entity_poly.type
_entity_poly.pdbx_seq_one_letter_code
_entity_poly.pdbx_strand_id
1 'polypeptide(L)'
;METLPPSAVSSPPSTSAPPDIVVVGGGLGGLFTAALLSHEGCRVTVLEKNTIAGGGLQSFRRGALQFDTGMHLLGGFRPGGNVWRLCRHLGVLEKLRLRHTDAQCMDEITLLDEQTTYRIAEGWEGFVESWARYFPQARTELQNYVAAMYQLVERLDLFHLRAVESGFFEMPEEFLLTVDAFIARYISDERLQELVAYMNPLYGGVKGRTPAYVHAVISVLYIDGPSRFVGESRALADALIEVVEAGGGKVVRGAEVQRIAVHDRAVTHVETTDGRRFSAERYICATHLREMLRLVDAEAFNKAYRTRLASLPVSYSAFCVFVELEPERVPYVNHTGYVMRRQGDMWNMAPEADEEWPHGFLYMTPPDSDADRFARRLVLTAPMSAAAVEAWADTRTGQRGADYEAWKRAHAERLLQALWRVHPEWAPHCRHIYSASPLTIRDYYHSPAGSMYGISADAHDFMRSQVPVVTKVRNLFLTGQCVGLHGICGTPLNAVKTAEAVLGAGTILRQL
;
A
#
# COMPACT_ATOMS: atom_id res chain seq x y z
N MET A 1 40.97 -6.15 -39.90
CA MET A 1 39.69 -6.67 -39.34
C MET A 1 40.08 -7.78 -38.37
N GLU A 2 40.35 -7.40 -37.13
CA GLU A 2 40.61 -8.36 -36.05
C GLU A 2 39.33 -8.66 -35.34
N THR A 3 38.96 -9.92 -35.30
CA THR A 3 37.79 -10.45 -34.60
C THR A 3 38.07 -10.50 -33.11
N LEU A 4 37.31 -9.73 -32.31
CA LEU A 4 37.31 -9.83 -30.85
C LEU A 4 36.74 -11.20 -30.42
N PRO A 5 37.30 -11.82 -29.38
CA PRO A 5 36.81 -13.10 -28.88
C PRO A 5 35.47 -12.93 -28.12
N PRO A 6 34.60 -13.96 -28.08
CA PRO A 6 33.35 -13.89 -27.38
C PRO A 6 33.57 -13.80 -25.88
N SER A 7 32.90 -12.85 -25.26
CA SER A 7 32.91 -12.62 -23.82
C SER A 7 32.40 -13.83 -23.05
N ALA A 8 33.07 -14.11 -21.96
CA ALA A 8 32.92 -15.24 -21.07
C ALA A 8 31.50 -15.48 -20.60
N VAL A 9 31.08 -16.71 -20.76
CA VAL A 9 29.90 -17.35 -20.09
C VAL A 9 30.06 -17.16 -18.59
N SER A 10 29.04 -16.59 -17.96
CA SER A 10 28.93 -16.46 -16.51
C SER A 10 29.00 -17.82 -15.84
N SER A 11 29.89 -17.95 -14.87
CA SER A 11 30.06 -19.14 -14.01
C SER A 11 28.73 -19.51 -13.35
N PRO A 12 28.44 -20.83 -13.12
CA PRO A 12 27.29 -21.26 -12.38
C PRO A 12 27.32 -20.72 -10.94
N PRO A 13 26.17 -20.52 -10.29
CA PRO A 13 26.11 -19.98 -8.94
C PRO A 13 26.94 -20.84 -7.98
N SER A 14 27.75 -20.18 -7.17
CA SER A 14 28.56 -20.84 -6.15
C SER A 14 27.66 -21.58 -5.17
N THR A 15 27.99 -22.83 -4.85
CA THR A 15 27.35 -23.69 -3.85
C THR A 15 27.67 -23.25 -2.41
N SER A 16 27.64 -21.95 -2.10
CA SER A 16 27.74 -21.45 -0.73
C SER A 16 26.36 -21.61 -0.04
N ALA A 17 26.37 -21.97 1.25
CA ALA A 17 25.16 -22.02 2.06
C ALA A 17 24.40 -20.69 1.98
N PRO A 18 23.03 -20.72 2.01
CA PRO A 18 22.24 -19.51 2.00
C PRO A 18 22.63 -18.55 3.14
N PRO A 19 22.69 -17.22 2.90
CA PRO A 19 23.21 -16.26 3.85
C PRO A 19 22.29 -16.07 5.06
N ASP A 20 22.87 -15.73 6.21
CA ASP A 20 22.14 -15.19 7.35
C ASP A 20 21.70 -13.74 7.07
N ILE A 21 20.47 -13.40 7.39
CA ILE A 21 19.87 -12.11 7.07
C ILE A 21 19.21 -11.47 8.29
N VAL A 22 19.41 -10.17 8.49
CA VAL A 22 18.65 -9.35 9.44
C VAL A 22 17.76 -8.39 8.66
N VAL A 23 16.45 -8.40 8.99
CA VAL A 23 15.44 -7.47 8.44
C VAL A 23 15.03 -6.51 9.54
N VAL A 24 15.15 -5.20 9.29
CA VAL A 24 14.73 -4.13 10.20
C VAL A 24 13.36 -3.64 9.80
N GLY A 25 12.34 -3.95 10.62
CA GLY A 25 10.93 -3.64 10.40
C GLY A 25 10.10 -4.86 10.02
N GLY A 26 9.14 -5.22 10.88
CA GLY A 26 8.21 -6.34 10.74
C GLY A 26 6.85 -5.94 10.13
N GLY A 27 6.79 -4.93 9.27
CA GLY A 27 5.62 -4.62 8.46
C GLY A 27 5.48 -5.57 7.27
N LEU A 28 4.42 -5.39 6.44
CA LEU A 28 4.15 -6.25 5.28
C LEU A 28 5.40 -6.46 4.39
N GLY A 29 6.11 -5.37 4.05
CA GLY A 29 7.30 -5.46 3.18
C GLY A 29 8.43 -6.28 3.81
N GLY A 30 8.72 -6.06 5.10
CA GLY A 30 9.74 -6.81 5.82
C GLY A 30 9.38 -8.28 5.98
N LEU A 31 8.14 -8.58 6.40
CA LEU A 31 7.66 -9.95 6.57
C LEU A 31 7.59 -10.71 5.24
N PHE A 32 7.09 -10.07 4.17
CA PHE A 32 7.01 -10.72 2.87
C PHE A 32 8.40 -11.01 2.28
N THR A 33 9.33 -10.04 2.38
CA THR A 33 10.72 -10.25 1.97
C THR A 33 11.38 -11.35 2.80
N ALA A 34 11.17 -11.35 4.12
CA ALA A 34 11.70 -12.38 5.01
C ALA A 34 11.15 -13.76 4.67
N ALA A 35 9.84 -13.89 4.41
CA ALA A 35 9.21 -15.15 4.04
C ALA A 35 9.75 -15.69 2.70
N LEU A 36 9.89 -14.84 1.66
CA LEU A 36 10.51 -15.23 0.40
C LEU A 36 11.93 -15.77 0.59
N LEU A 37 12.76 -15.03 1.35
CA LEU A 37 14.15 -15.44 1.61
C LEU A 37 14.23 -16.70 2.47
N SER A 38 13.35 -16.86 3.47
CA SER A 38 13.29 -18.08 4.28
C SER A 38 12.82 -19.29 3.48
N HIS A 39 11.89 -19.11 2.55
CA HIS A 39 11.44 -20.14 1.61
C HIS A 39 12.59 -20.66 0.73
N GLU A 40 13.52 -19.77 0.37
CA GLU A 40 14.75 -20.10 -0.37
C GLU A 40 15.91 -20.57 0.53
N GLY A 41 15.62 -20.90 1.79
CA GLY A 41 16.57 -21.52 2.73
C GLY A 41 17.45 -20.52 3.50
N CYS A 42 17.28 -19.22 3.38
CA CYS A 42 18.00 -18.25 4.21
C CYS A 42 17.50 -18.27 5.65
N ARG A 43 18.41 -18.13 6.63
CA ARG A 43 18.02 -17.92 8.01
C ARG A 43 17.80 -16.43 8.29
N VAL A 44 16.53 -16.04 8.46
CA VAL A 44 16.15 -14.64 8.57
C VAL A 44 15.75 -14.27 9.99
N THR A 45 16.32 -13.20 10.55
CA THR A 45 15.89 -12.57 11.79
C THR A 45 15.19 -11.24 11.48
N VAL A 46 13.88 -11.14 11.74
CA VAL A 46 13.12 -9.91 11.62
C VAL A 46 13.09 -9.18 12.96
N LEU A 47 13.43 -7.89 12.98
CA LEU A 47 13.38 -7.02 14.18
C LEU A 47 12.20 -6.08 14.06
N GLU A 48 11.22 -6.21 14.96
CA GLU A 48 10.03 -5.37 15.03
C GLU A 48 9.99 -4.60 16.37
N LYS A 49 9.81 -3.27 16.31
CA LYS A 49 9.76 -2.42 17.51
C LYS A 49 8.51 -2.65 18.36
N ASN A 50 7.37 -2.91 17.71
CA ASN A 50 6.10 -3.12 18.40
C ASN A 50 6.02 -4.53 19.01
N THR A 51 5.10 -4.70 19.93
CA THR A 51 4.75 -6.01 20.50
C THR A 51 3.98 -6.90 19.54
N ILE A 52 3.45 -6.33 18.46
CA ILE A 52 2.72 -7.00 17.38
C ILE A 52 3.42 -6.65 16.06
N ALA A 53 3.80 -7.67 15.28
CA ALA A 53 4.31 -7.49 13.93
C ALA A 53 3.15 -7.38 12.94
N GLY A 54 3.42 -6.90 11.70
CA GLY A 54 2.44 -6.77 10.63
C GLY A 54 2.34 -5.35 10.04
N GLY A 55 2.79 -4.32 10.79
CA GLY A 55 2.67 -2.94 10.33
C GLY A 55 1.20 -2.58 10.03
N GLY A 56 0.86 -2.23 8.78
CA GLY A 56 -0.51 -1.92 8.36
C GLY A 56 -1.48 -3.10 8.41
N LEU A 57 -0.99 -4.33 8.52
CA LEU A 57 -1.83 -5.54 8.70
C LEU A 57 -2.21 -5.77 10.17
N GLN A 58 -1.82 -4.91 11.08
CA GLN A 58 -2.22 -5.03 12.48
C GLN A 58 -3.71 -4.81 12.64
N SER A 59 -4.29 -5.47 13.62
CA SER A 59 -5.64 -5.24 14.09
C SER A 59 -5.62 -4.83 15.56
N PHE A 60 -6.66 -4.14 15.99
CA PHE A 60 -6.83 -3.71 17.37
C PHE A 60 -8.23 -4.07 17.88
N ARG A 61 -8.29 -4.42 19.15
CA ARG A 61 -9.55 -4.80 19.78
C ARG A 61 -10.22 -3.59 20.46
N ARG A 62 -11.54 -3.50 20.27
CA ARG A 62 -12.41 -2.59 21.01
C ARG A 62 -13.67 -3.33 21.41
N GLY A 63 -13.95 -3.38 22.70
CA GLY A 63 -15.06 -4.18 23.22
C GLY A 63 -14.94 -5.65 22.81
N ALA A 64 -15.98 -6.16 22.18
CA ALA A 64 -16.04 -7.52 21.65
C ALA A 64 -15.52 -7.65 20.21
N LEU A 65 -15.30 -6.53 19.51
CA LEU A 65 -14.95 -6.50 18.10
C LEU A 65 -13.46 -6.21 17.88
N GLN A 66 -12.95 -6.72 16.79
CA GLN A 66 -11.63 -6.47 16.27
C GLN A 66 -11.74 -5.66 14.99
N PHE A 67 -10.88 -4.64 14.86
CA PHE A 67 -10.80 -3.78 13.70
C PHE A 67 -9.40 -3.86 13.12
N ASP A 68 -9.28 -3.87 11.81
CA ASP A 68 -8.01 -3.66 11.13
C ASP A 68 -7.60 -2.20 11.20
N THR A 69 -6.29 -1.93 11.23
CA THR A 69 -5.78 -0.56 11.30
C THR A 69 -5.94 0.22 10.00
N GLY A 70 -6.26 -0.47 8.90
CA GLY A 70 -6.49 0.12 7.57
C GLY A 70 -7.71 -0.47 6.89
N MET A 71 -8.16 0.22 5.85
CA MET A 71 -9.17 -0.29 4.92
C MET A 71 -8.44 -1.16 3.88
N HIS A 72 -8.57 -2.48 4.01
CA HIS A 72 -7.87 -3.43 3.14
C HIS A 72 -8.75 -3.87 1.97
N LEU A 73 -8.56 -3.19 0.83
CA LEU A 73 -8.98 -3.64 -0.48
C LEU A 73 -7.84 -4.44 -1.11
N LEU A 74 -8.12 -5.64 -1.58
CA LEU A 74 -7.13 -6.61 -2.04
C LEU A 74 -7.24 -6.80 -3.55
N GLY A 75 -6.47 -6.04 -4.34
CA GLY A 75 -6.25 -6.34 -5.76
C GLY A 75 -5.20 -7.43 -5.93
N GLY A 76 -5.24 -8.16 -7.05
CA GLY A 76 -4.29 -9.23 -7.36
C GLY A 76 -4.44 -10.52 -6.55
N PHE A 77 -5.51 -10.67 -5.77
CA PHE A 77 -5.84 -11.88 -5.00
C PHE A 77 -6.85 -12.81 -5.69
N ARG A 78 -7.33 -12.47 -6.89
CA ARG A 78 -8.08 -13.43 -7.72
C ARG A 78 -7.17 -14.57 -8.17
N PRO A 79 -7.70 -15.77 -8.43
CA PRO A 79 -6.92 -16.88 -8.95
C PRO A 79 -6.11 -16.49 -10.20
N GLY A 80 -4.80 -16.73 -10.15
CA GLY A 80 -3.85 -16.32 -11.20
C GLY A 80 -3.30 -14.90 -11.07
N GLY A 81 -3.84 -14.06 -10.19
CA GLY A 81 -3.31 -12.73 -9.90
C GLY A 81 -1.91 -12.78 -9.25
N ASN A 82 -1.18 -11.68 -9.31
CA ASN A 82 0.22 -11.64 -8.88
C ASN A 82 0.40 -11.95 -7.38
N VAL A 83 -0.36 -11.30 -6.50
CA VAL A 83 -0.25 -11.55 -5.05
C VAL A 83 -0.79 -12.94 -4.69
N TRP A 84 -1.85 -13.41 -5.38
CA TRP A 84 -2.34 -14.78 -5.25
C TRP A 84 -1.25 -15.82 -5.56
N ARG A 85 -0.52 -15.64 -6.68
CA ARG A 85 0.61 -16.53 -7.07
C ARG A 85 1.71 -16.51 -6.02
N LEU A 86 2.09 -15.34 -5.51
CA LEU A 86 3.09 -15.20 -4.45
C LEU A 86 2.64 -15.86 -3.14
N CYS A 87 1.41 -15.65 -2.71
CA CYS A 87 0.87 -16.29 -1.51
C CYS A 87 0.77 -17.81 -1.66
N ARG A 88 0.42 -18.29 -2.85
CA ARG A 88 0.41 -19.74 -3.16
C ARG A 88 1.81 -20.33 -3.12
N HIS A 89 2.79 -19.67 -3.74
CA HIS A 89 4.20 -20.10 -3.72
C HIS A 89 4.74 -20.25 -2.29
N LEU A 90 4.40 -19.32 -1.41
CA LEU A 90 4.78 -19.36 0.00
C LEU A 90 3.94 -20.32 0.87
N GLY A 91 2.90 -20.96 0.32
CA GLY A 91 1.97 -21.79 1.09
C GLY A 91 1.15 -21.04 2.13
N VAL A 92 0.95 -19.72 1.95
CA VAL A 92 0.16 -18.89 2.88
C VAL A 92 -1.27 -18.67 2.41
N LEU A 93 -1.58 -18.95 1.14
CA LEU A 93 -2.88 -18.67 0.55
C LEU A 93 -4.01 -19.43 1.25
N GLU A 94 -3.79 -20.68 1.60
CA GLU A 94 -4.75 -21.58 2.25
C GLU A 94 -5.06 -21.18 3.70
N LYS A 95 -4.24 -20.30 4.29
CA LYS A 95 -4.44 -19.74 5.63
C LYS A 95 -5.29 -18.47 5.61
N LEU A 96 -5.56 -17.94 4.41
CA LEU A 96 -6.33 -16.72 4.24
C LEU A 96 -7.77 -17.05 3.87
N ARG A 97 -8.69 -16.41 4.56
CA ARG A 97 -10.10 -16.40 4.18
C ARG A 97 -10.39 -15.11 3.45
N LEU A 98 -10.76 -15.22 2.17
CA LEU A 98 -10.99 -14.09 1.29
C LEU A 98 -12.42 -14.10 0.77
N ARG A 99 -13.07 -12.95 0.78
CA ARG A 99 -14.37 -12.73 0.14
C ARG A 99 -14.17 -11.79 -1.03
N HIS A 100 -14.57 -12.22 -2.21
CA HIS A 100 -14.58 -11.37 -3.40
C HIS A 100 -15.71 -10.36 -3.32
N THR A 101 -15.49 -9.15 -3.83
CA THR A 101 -16.54 -8.14 -3.95
C THR A 101 -17.63 -8.59 -4.93
N ASP A 102 -18.76 -7.91 -4.90
CA ASP A 102 -19.85 -8.18 -5.84
C ASP A 102 -19.41 -7.85 -7.27
N ALA A 103 -19.42 -8.85 -8.14
CA ALA A 103 -18.99 -8.69 -9.52
C ALA A 103 -19.83 -7.67 -10.31
N GLN A 104 -21.12 -7.51 -9.95
CA GLN A 104 -22.00 -6.53 -10.61
C GLN A 104 -21.88 -5.13 -10.01
N CYS A 105 -21.28 -4.99 -8.82
CA CYS A 105 -21.04 -3.72 -8.14
C CYS A 105 -19.85 -3.85 -7.19
N MET A 106 -18.64 -3.82 -7.73
CA MET A 106 -17.41 -3.82 -6.91
C MET A 106 -17.23 -2.50 -6.16
N ASP A 107 -17.65 -1.40 -6.77
CA ASP A 107 -17.55 -0.05 -6.22
C ASP A 107 -18.85 0.74 -6.45
N GLU A 108 -19.19 1.58 -5.49
CA GLU A 108 -20.28 2.54 -5.57
C GLU A 108 -19.72 3.95 -5.34
N ILE A 109 -19.95 4.87 -6.29
CA ILE A 109 -19.42 6.24 -6.25
C ILE A 109 -20.59 7.20 -6.09
N THR A 110 -20.64 7.95 -5.00
CA THR A 110 -21.71 8.90 -4.70
C THR A 110 -21.18 10.33 -4.67
N LEU A 111 -21.79 11.22 -5.46
CA LEU A 111 -21.61 12.68 -5.39
C LEU A 111 -22.71 13.27 -4.50
N LEU A 112 -22.33 13.73 -3.32
CA LEU A 112 -23.29 14.15 -2.27
C LEU A 112 -24.15 15.35 -2.69
N ASP A 113 -23.54 16.37 -3.26
CA ASP A 113 -24.23 17.61 -3.59
C ASP A 113 -25.16 17.45 -4.82
N GLU A 114 -24.85 16.46 -5.67
CA GLU A 114 -25.66 16.11 -6.84
C GLU A 114 -26.64 14.99 -6.57
N GLN A 115 -26.55 14.32 -5.42
CA GLN A 115 -27.35 13.13 -5.05
C GLN A 115 -27.31 12.05 -6.15
N THR A 116 -26.15 11.89 -6.81
CA THR A 116 -25.97 10.95 -7.91
C THR A 116 -25.03 9.83 -7.49
N THR A 117 -25.42 8.60 -7.82
CA THR A 117 -24.65 7.40 -7.52
C THR A 117 -24.36 6.60 -8.79
N TYR A 118 -23.10 6.20 -8.94
CA TYR A 118 -22.60 5.36 -10.03
C TYR A 118 -22.20 4.00 -9.47
N ARG A 119 -22.62 2.92 -10.13
CA ARG A 119 -22.27 1.54 -9.74
C ARG A 119 -21.36 0.93 -10.79
N ILE A 120 -20.21 0.44 -10.34
CA ILE A 120 -19.15 -0.06 -11.21
C ILE A 120 -18.99 -1.57 -10.99
N ALA A 121 -19.17 -2.33 -12.07
CA ALA A 121 -18.95 -3.78 -12.11
C ALA A 121 -17.47 -4.10 -12.31
N GLU A 122 -17.05 -5.29 -11.88
CA GLU A 122 -15.70 -5.77 -12.09
C GLU A 122 -15.47 -6.25 -13.54
N GLY A 123 -14.19 -6.37 -13.88
CA GLY A 123 -13.73 -6.81 -15.21
C GLY A 123 -13.72 -5.69 -16.24
N TRP A 124 -12.89 -5.85 -17.25
CA TRP A 124 -12.76 -4.90 -18.36
C TRP A 124 -14.10 -4.48 -18.94
N GLU A 125 -14.88 -5.45 -19.41
CA GLU A 125 -16.19 -5.22 -20.02
C GLU A 125 -17.16 -4.61 -19.01
N GLY A 126 -17.19 -5.14 -17.78
CA GLY A 126 -18.04 -4.64 -16.71
C GLY A 126 -17.77 -3.19 -16.37
N PHE A 127 -16.51 -2.79 -16.29
CA PHE A 127 -16.08 -1.42 -16.03
C PHE A 127 -16.53 -0.47 -17.17
N VAL A 128 -16.27 -0.84 -18.44
CA VAL A 128 -16.68 -0.04 -19.60
C VAL A 128 -18.19 0.11 -19.67
N GLU A 129 -18.93 -0.99 -19.54
CA GLU A 129 -20.39 -0.97 -19.59
C GLU A 129 -21.02 -0.18 -18.44
N SER A 130 -20.40 -0.23 -17.26
CA SER A 130 -20.88 0.55 -16.11
C SER A 130 -20.85 2.06 -16.40
N TRP A 131 -19.73 2.58 -16.92
CA TRP A 131 -19.62 3.97 -17.27
C TRP A 131 -20.43 4.34 -18.51
N ALA A 132 -20.48 3.47 -19.53
CA ALA A 132 -21.25 3.72 -20.76
C ALA A 132 -22.76 3.82 -20.54
N ARG A 133 -23.31 3.28 -19.41
CA ARG A 133 -24.72 3.51 -19.04
C ARG A 133 -25.01 4.98 -18.75
N TYR A 134 -24.06 5.71 -18.19
CA TYR A 134 -24.20 7.12 -17.83
C TYR A 134 -23.66 8.05 -18.92
N PHE A 135 -22.67 7.58 -19.70
CA PHE A 135 -21.98 8.29 -20.77
C PHE A 135 -21.97 7.46 -22.05
N PRO A 136 -23.13 7.22 -22.70
CA PRO A 136 -23.22 6.27 -23.82
C PRO A 136 -22.38 6.71 -25.03
N GLN A 137 -22.19 8.00 -25.24
CA GLN A 137 -21.35 8.56 -26.29
C GLN A 137 -19.87 8.28 -26.10
N ALA A 138 -19.41 8.06 -24.89
CA ALA A 138 -18.01 7.82 -24.55
C ALA A 138 -17.60 6.35 -24.58
N ARG A 139 -18.47 5.41 -25.00
CA ARG A 139 -18.20 3.96 -24.97
C ARG A 139 -16.87 3.58 -25.62
N THR A 140 -16.62 4.07 -26.84
CA THR A 140 -15.37 3.77 -27.56
C THR A 140 -14.16 4.42 -26.88
N GLU A 141 -14.29 5.61 -26.34
CA GLU A 141 -13.25 6.29 -25.58
C GLU A 141 -12.90 5.49 -24.30
N LEU A 142 -13.91 4.98 -23.58
CA LEU A 142 -13.74 4.12 -22.42
C LEU A 142 -13.02 2.81 -22.75
N GLN A 143 -13.38 2.17 -23.87
CA GLN A 143 -12.69 0.97 -24.35
C GLN A 143 -11.21 1.24 -24.62
N ASN A 144 -10.91 2.34 -25.32
CA ASN A 144 -9.53 2.75 -25.63
C ASN A 144 -8.75 3.10 -24.35
N TYR A 145 -9.38 3.80 -23.42
CA TYR A 145 -8.78 4.16 -22.12
C TYR A 145 -8.41 2.92 -21.30
N VAL A 146 -9.34 1.98 -21.15
CA VAL A 146 -9.08 0.73 -20.42
C VAL A 146 -7.99 -0.08 -21.14
N ALA A 147 -8.07 -0.20 -22.49
CA ALA A 147 -7.04 -0.86 -23.29
C ALA A 147 -5.64 -0.28 -23.04
N ALA A 148 -5.53 1.04 -23.01
CA ALA A 148 -4.27 1.72 -22.77
C ALA A 148 -3.72 1.44 -21.36
N MET A 149 -4.57 1.42 -20.33
CA MET A 149 -4.14 1.03 -18.97
C MET A 149 -3.55 -0.38 -18.94
N TYR A 150 -4.26 -1.37 -19.52
CA TYR A 150 -3.76 -2.74 -19.58
C TYR A 150 -2.48 -2.87 -20.40
N GLN A 151 -2.33 -2.13 -21.50
CA GLN A 151 -1.10 -2.10 -22.30
C GLN A 151 0.10 -1.53 -21.53
N LEU A 152 -0.11 -0.49 -20.70
CA LEU A 152 0.94 0.03 -19.82
C LEU A 152 1.37 -1.01 -18.79
N VAL A 153 0.40 -1.70 -18.18
CA VAL A 153 0.65 -2.71 -17.14
C VAL A 153 1.32 -3.96 -17.74
N GLU A 154 0.94 -4.38 -18.96
CA GLU A 154 1.51 -5.54 -19.67
C GLU A 154 3.03 -5.44 -19.86
N ARG A 155 3.56 -4.21 -19.95
CA ARG A 155 5.00 -3.94 -20.08
C ARG A 155 5.77 -4.06 -18.76
N LEU A 156 5.08 -4.24 -17.64
CA LEU A 156 5.71 -4.32 -16.31
C LEU A 156 5.97 -5.78 -15.92
N ASP A 157 7.14 -6.31 -16.27
CA ASP A 157 7.50 -7.71 -15.99
C ASP A 157 7.31 -8.08 -14.52
N LEU A 158 7.70 -7.21 -13.60
CA LEU A 158 7.51 -7.45 -12.16
C LEU A 158 6.03 -7.58 -11.78
N PHE A 159 5.15 -6.80 -12.42
CA PHE A 159 3.71 -6.91 -12.16
C PHE A 159 3.16 -8.30 -12.55
N HIS A 160 3.67 -8.85 -13.64
CA HIS A 160 3.30 -10.19 -14.13
C HIS A 160 4.15 -11.32 -13.54
N LEU A 161 5.09 -10.99 -12.63
CA LEU A 161 6.03 -11.95 -12.05
C LEU A 161 6.83 -12.70 -13.13
N ARG A 162 7.32 -11.97 -14.13
CA ARG A 162 8.17 -12.49 -15.20
C ARG A 162 9.65 -12.24 -14.87
N ALA A 163 10.48 -13.24 -15.08
CA ALA A 163 11.93 -13.06 -15.00
C ALA A 163 12.41 -12.23 -16.20
N VAL A 164 13.18 -11.16 -15.93
CA VAL A 164 13.77 -10.35 -17.00
C VAL A 164 15.03 -11.04 -17.52
N GLU A 165 15.03 -11.44 -18.77
CA GLU A 165 16.18 -12.12 -19.41
C GLU A 165 17.27 -11.18 -19.92
N SER A 166 17.34 -9.96 -19.47
CA SER A 166 18.19 -8.85 -19.94
C SER A 166 17.56 -8.04 -21.09
N GLY A 167 17.30 -6.81 -20.84
CA GLY A 167 16.81 -5.87 -21.85
C GLY A 167 16.68 -4.48 -21.25
N PHE A 168 16.87 -3.50 -22.09
CA PHE A 168 16.48 -2.13 -21.75
C PHE A 168 14.95 -2.09 -21.69
N PHE A 169 14.40 -1.69 -20.54
CA PHE A 169 13.01 -1.32 -20.47
C PHE A 169 12.83 -0.01 -21.25
N GLU A 170 12.29 -0.12 -22.45
CA GLU A 170 11.90 1.04 -23.22
C GLU A 170 10.59 1.60 -22.63
N MET A 171 10.73 2.74 -21.98
CA MET A 171 9.61 3.39 -21.30
C MET A 171 8.73 4.10 -22.34
N PRO A 172 7.46 3.73 -22.51
CA PRO A 172 6.56 4.46 -23.41
C PRO A 172 6.38 5.90 -22.93
N GLU A 173 6.17 6.82 -23.85
CA GLU A 173 5.86 8.23 -23.53
C GLU A 173 4.70 8.33 -22.54
N GLU A 174 3.64 7.56 -22.75
CA GLU A 174 2.43 7.53 -21.94
C GLU A 174 2.67 7.13 -20.48
N PHE A 175 3.72 6.38 -20.21
CA PHE A 175 4.09 5.92 -18.87
C PHE A 175 4.35 7.08 -17.91
N LEU A 176 4.92 8.16 -18.43
CA LEU A 176 5.27 9.37 -17.69
C LEU A 176 4.32 10.54 -17.90
N LEU A 177 3.23 10.39 -18.65
CA LEU A 177 2.17 11.40 -18.61
C LEU A 177 1.67 11.52 -17.17
N THR A 178 1.18 12.71 -16.80
CA THR A 178 0.41 12.81 -15.56
C THR A 178 -0.92 12.07 -15.72
N VAL A 179 -1.50 11.57 -14.63
CA VAL A 179 -2.76 10.81 -14.69
C VAL A 179 -3.86 11.58 -15.40
N ASP A 180 -4.03 12.86 -15.07
CA ASP A 180 -5.04 13.72 -15.68
C ASP A 180 -4.79 13.92 -17.18
N ALA A 181 -3.55 14.10 -17.62
CA ALA A 181 -3.20 14.17 -19.04
C ALA A 181 -3.41 12.82 -19.76
N PHE A 182 -3.10 11.70 -19.09
CA PHE A 182 -3.36 10.37 -19.64
C PHE A 182 -4.86 10.12 -19.82
N ILE A 183 -5.69 10.42 -18.84
CA ILE A 183 -7.14 10.28 -18.94
C ILE A 183 -7.69 11.16 -20.06
N ALA A 184 -7.29 12.46 -20.11
CA ALA A 184 -7.74 13.41 -21.12
C ALA A 184 -7.32 13.03 -22.56
N ARG A 185 -6.27 12.22 -22.74
CA ARG A 185 -5.85 11.71 -24.06
C ARG A 185 -6.89 10.77 -24.68
N TYR A 186 -7.65 10.05 -23.84
CA TYR A 186 -8.60 9.03 -24.28
C TYR A 186 -10.07 9.44 -24.09
N ILE A 187 -10.38 10.28 -23.13
CA ILE A 187 -11.73 10.66 -22.74
C ILE A 187 -11.90 12.17 -22.98
N SER A 188 -12.87 12.56 -23.81
CA SER A 188 -13.13 13.95 -24.16
C SER A 188 -14.04 14.67 -23.16
N ASP A 189 -14.96 13.94 -22.51
CA ASP A 189 -15.90 14.49 -21.54
C ASP A 189 -15.20 14.79 -20.20
N GLU A 190 -15.08 16.07 -19.84
CA GLU A 190 -14.38 16.53 -18.63
C GLU A 190 -14.96 15.95 -17.34
N ARG A 191 -16.28 15.75 -17.30
CA ARG A 191 -16.93 15.14 -16.13
C ARG A 191 -16.53 13.69 -15.99
N LEU A 192 -16.52 12.93 -17.08
CA LEU A 192 -16.10 11.54 -17.09
C LEU A 192 -14.61 11.40 -16.77
N GLN A 193 -13.75 12.32 -17.23
CA GLN A 193 -12.32 12.34 -16.87
C GLN A 193 -12.12 12.34 -15.34
N GLU A 194 -12.88 13.14 -14.62
CA GLU A 194 -12.80 13.17 -13.15
C GLU A 194 -13.35 11.90 -12.51
N LEU A 195 -14.50 11.42 -13.00
CA LEU A 195 -15.17 10.26 -12.43
C LEU A 195 -14.35 8.98 -12.60
N VAL A 196 -13.68 8.75 -13.72
CA VAL A 196 -12.83 7.55 -13.91
C VAL A 196 -11.57 7.58 -13.04
N ALA A 197 -11.21 8.73 -12.49
CA ALA A 197 -10.11 8.86 -11.53
C ALA A 197 -10.51 8.54 -10.07
N TYR A 198 -11.72 8.03 -9.82
CA TYR A 198 -12.26 7.79 -8.46
C TYR A 198 -11.39 6.88 -7.58
N MET A 199 -10.55 6.04 -8.17
CA MET A 199 -9.58 5.21 -7.43
C MET A 199 -8.36 6.00 -6.92
N ASN A 200 -8.28 7.31 -7.21
CA ASN A 200 -7.20 8.19 -6.75
C ASN A 200 -6.83 8.03 -5.26
N PRO A 201 -7.78 7.91 -4.32
CA PRO A 201 -7.46 7.72 -2.91
C PRO A 201 -6.66 6.45 -2.61
N LEU A 202 -6.70 5.44 -3.49
CA LEU A 202 -5.99 4.18 -3.29
C LEU A 202 -4.49 4.26 -3.58
N TYR A 203 -4.03 5.32 -4.24
CA TYR A 203 -2.61 5.53 -4.54
C TYR A 203 -2.06 6.90 -4.14
N GLY A 204 -2.86 7.72 -3.46
CA GLY A 204 -2.41 9.03 -3.01
C GLY A 204 -2.08 9.99 -4.16
N GLY A 205 -2.88 9.95 -5.22
CA GLY A 205 -2.62 10.69 -6.44
C GLY A 205 -2.76 12.21 -6.28
N VAL A 206 -1.93 12.93 -7.04
CA VAL A 206 -1.92 14.40 -7.11
C VAL A 206 -2.04 14.82 -8.56
N LYS A 207 -3.07 15.62 -8.87
CA LYS A 207 -3.33 16.16 -10.23
C LYS A 207 -2.09 16.89 -10.76
N GLY A 208 -1.76 16.67 -12.02
CA GLY A 208 -0.61 17.27 -12.67
C GLY A 208 0.75 16.76 -12.18
N ARG A 209 0.81 15.71 -11.36
CA ARG A 209 2.07 15.15 -10.83
C ARG A 209 2.17 13.64 -10.89
N THR A 210 1.14 12.93 -10.47
CA THR A 210 1.20 11.46 -10.40
C THR A 210 1.33 10.86 -11.79
N PRO A 211 2.31 9.94 -12.04
CA PRO A 211 2.49 9.32 -13.35
C PRO A 211 1.37 8.34 -13.70
N ALA A 212 1.01 8.27 -14.98
CA ALA A 212 -0.04 7.40 -15.50
C ALA A 212 0.15 5.92 -15.18
N TYR A 213 1.39 5.42 -15.13
CA TYR A 213 1.63 4.01 -14.78
C TYR A 213 1.17 3.66 -13.36
N VAL A 214 1.26 4.58 -12.41
CA VAL A 214 0.76 4.36 -11.04
C VAL A 214 -0.75 4.16 -11.06
N HIS A 215 -1.46 5.04 -11.78
CA HIS A 215 -2.90 4.93 -11.98
C HIS A 215 -3.27 3.62 -12.69
N ALA A 216 -2.60 3.30 -13.80
CA ALA A 216 -2.88 2.09 -14.58
C ALA A 216 -2.70 0.82 -13.74
N VAL A 217 -1.58 0.69 -13.00
CA VAL A 217 -1.29 -0.48 -12.15
C VAL A 217 -2.37 -0.66 -11.09
N ILE A 218 -2.73 0.42 -10.39
CA ILE A 218 -3.74 0.33 -9.33
C ILE A 218 -5.12 0.07 -9.93
N SER A 219 -5.51 0.80 -10.99
CA SER A 219 -6.83 0.61 -11.61
C SER A 219 -7.02 -0.80 -12.14
N VAL A 220 -6.04 -1.36 -12.86
CA VAL A 220 -6.11 -2.74 -13.39
C VAL A 220 -6.23 -3.76 -12.25
N LEU A 221 -5.46 -3.62 -11.16
CA LEU A 221 -5.55 -4.51 -10.00
C LEU A 221 -6.97 -4.59 -9.41
N TYR A 222 -7.70 -3.48 -9.42
CA TYR A 222 -9.06 -3.44 -8.87
C TYR A 222 -10.14 -3.70 -9.92
N ILE A 223 -9.97 -3.29 -11.16
CA ILE A 223 -10.87 -3.65 -12.27
C ILE A 223 -10.93 -5.17 -12.43
N ASP A 224 -9.83 -5.90 -12.25
CA ASP A 224 -9.79 -7.37 -12.30
C ASP A 224 -10.52 -8.05 -11.12
N GLY A 225 -11.12 -7.29 -10.23
CA GLY A 225 -11.95 -7.73 -9.12
C GLY A 225 -11.22 -7.76 -7.78
N PRO A 226 -11.59 -6.84 -6.88
CA PRO A 226 -11.02 -6.78 -5.54
C PRO A 226 -11.56 -7.88 -4.63
N SER A 227 -10.85 -8.09 -3.53
CA SER A 227 -11.22 -9.02 -2.45
C SER A 227 -11.08 -8.33 -1.09
N ARG A 228 -11.54 -8.99 -0.05
CA ARG A 228 -11.41 -8.57 1.35
C ARG A 228 -11.02 -9.74 2.21
N PHE A 229 -10.29 -9.48 3.29
CA PHE A 229 -10.12 -10.48 4.34
C PHE A 229 -11.44 -10.74 5.05
N VAL A 230 -11.77 -12.00 5.26
CA VAL A 230 -12.83 -12.42 6.18
C VAL A 230 -12.22 -12.53 7.57
N GLY A 231 -12.69 -11.70 8.49
CA GLY A 231 -12.11 -11.58 9.82
C GLY A 231 -11.05 -10.47 9.87
N GLU A 232 -9.77 -10.83 9.88
CA GLU A 232 -8.67 -9.92 10.16
C GLU A 232 -7.56 -9.99 9.10
N SER A 233 -7.03 -8.83 8.71
CA SER A 233 -5.87 -8.73 7.83
C SER A 233 -4.59 -9.31 8.45
N ARG A 234 -4.54 -9.38 9.78
CA ARG A 234 -3.44 -9.97 10.54
C ARG A 234 -3.14 -11.42 10.15
N ALA A 235 -4.14 -12.17 9.66
CA ALA A 235 -3.95 -13.54 9.19
C ALA A 235 -2.83 -13.65 8.14
N LEU A 236 -2.67 -12.67 7.26
CA LEU A 236 -1.56 -12.64 6.30
C LEU A 236 -0.21 -12.44 7.00
N ALA A 237 -0.12 -11.53 7.98
CA ALA A 237 1.11 -11.31 8.73
C ALA A 237 1.53 -12.56 9.52
N ASP A 238 0.57 -13.18 10.22
CA ASP A 238 0.82 -14.38 11.02
C ASP A 238 1.25 -15.56 10.11
N ALA A 239 0.62 -15.73 8.94
CA ALA A 239 1.02 -16.76 7.97
C ALA A 239 2.45 -16.55 7.42
N LEU A 240 2.84 -15.30 7.15
CA LEU A 240 4.21 -14.97 6.72
C LEU A 240 5.23 -15.22 7.84
N ILE A 241 4.89 -14.93 9.10
CA ILE A 241 5.72 -15.22 10.27
C ILE A 241 5.96 -16.72 10.38
N GLU A 242 4.92 -17.55 10.21
CA GLU A 242 5.06 -19.00 10.23
C GLU A 242 6.01 -19.54 9.14
N VAL A 243 6.01 -18.93 7.94
CA VAL A 243 6.99 -19.28 6.89
C VAL A 243 8.42 -18.95 7.32
N VAL A 244 8.63 -17.77 7.92
CA VAL A 244 9.95 -17.37 8.44
C VAL A 244 10.44 -18.35 9.53
N GLU A 245 9.58 -18.69 10.47
CA GLU A 245 9.92 -19.58 11.60
C GLU A 245 10.12 -21.03 11.13
N ALA A 246 9.32 -21.51 10.18
CA ALA A 246 9.50 -22.83 9.57
C ALA A 246 10.83 -22.96 8.81
N GLY A 247 11.32 -21.88 8.21
CA GLY A 247 12.65 -21.80 7.59
C GLY A 247 13.81 -21.64 8.59
N GLY A 248 13.57 -21.79 9.91
CA GLY A 248 14.59 -21.66 10.96
C GLY A 248 14.95 -20.22 11.33
N GLY A 249 14.21 -19.25 10.79
CA GLY A 249 14.31 -17.83 11.14
C GLY A 249 13.54 -17.48 12.42
N LYS A 250 13.44 -16.18 12.72
CA LYS A 250 12.66 -15.69 13.87
C LYS A 250 12.18 -14.26 13.69
N VAL A 251 11.06 -13.92 14.33
CA VAL A 251 10.54 -12.54 14.42
C VAL A 251 10.66 -12.07 15.86
N VAL A 252 11.58 -11.13 16.11
CA VAL A 252 11.88 -10.57 17.43
C VAL A 252 11.04 -9.30 17.61
N ARG A 253 10.00 -9.38 18.40
CA ARG A 253 9.10 -8.28 18.75
C ARG A 253 9.66 -7.48 19.93
N GLY A 254 9.30 -6.21 20.08
CA GLY A 254 9.87 -5.32 21.08
C GLY A 254 11.38 -5.10 20.87
N ALA A 255 11.84 -5.14 19.62
CA ALA A 255 13.22 -4.96 19.22
C ALA A 255 13.35 -3.67 18.41
N GLU A 256 13.22 -2.53 19.08
CA GLU A 256 13.36 -1.22 18.43
C GLU A 256 14.82 -0.99 18.07
N VAL A 257 15.10 -0.93 16.77
CA VAL A 257 16.43 -0.64 16.25
C VAL A 257 16.74 0.84 16.45
N GLN A 258 17.90 1.14 17.02
CA GLN A 258 18.40 2.50 17.19
C GLN A 258 19.56 2.84 16.25
N ARG A 259 20.32 1.81 15.80
CA ARG A 259 21.49 2.02 14.95
C ARG A 259 21.73 0.84 13.99
N ILE A 260 22.10 1.16 12.76
CA ILE A 260 22.67 0.24 11.77
C ILE A 260 24.14 0.67 11.60
N ALA A 261 25.04 -0.07 12.23
CA ALA A 261 26.45 0.26 12.29
C ALA A 261 27.16 -0.12 10.98
N VAL A 262 27.86 0.85 10.37
CA VAL A 262 28.54 0.68 9.07
C VAL A 262 30.05 0.91 9.24
N HIS A 263 30.85 -0.04 8.74
CA HIS A 263 32.30 0.10 8.63
C HIS A 263 32.75 -0.35 7.23
N ASP A 264 33.70 0.35 6.62
CA ASP A 264 34.21 0.07 5.27
C ASP A 264 33.10 -0.19 4.22
N ARG A 265 32.03 0.61 4.25
CA ARG A 265 30.88 0.52 3.34
C ARG A 265 30.11 -0.82 3.44
N ALA A 266 30.17 -1.46 4.60
CA ALA A 266 29.38 -2.65 4.92
C ALA A 266 28.77 -2.53 6.31
N VAL A 267 27.53 -3.01 6.49
CA VAL A 267 26.93 -3.14 7.81
C VAL A 267 27.65 -4.21 8.59
N THR A 268 28.04 -3.92 9.82
CA THR A 268 28.68 -4.87 10.74
C THR A 268 27.68 -5.50 11.69
N HIS A 269 26.72 -4.73 12.18
CA HIS A 269 25.64 -5.18 13.05
C HIS A 269 24.51 -4.15 13.12
N VAL A 270 23.37 -4.59 13.63
CA VAL A 270 22.24 -3.76 14.02
C VAL A 270 22.13 -3.75 15.53
N GLU A 271 21.90 -2.58 16.14
CA GLU A 271 21.78 -2.39 17.59
C GLU A 271 20.39 -1.88 17.96
N THR A 272 19.78 -2.51 18.96
CA THR A 272 18.47 -2.13 19.49
C THR A 272 18.58 -1.21 20.69
N THR A 273 17.50 -0.50 21.04
CA THR A 273 17.44 0.44 22.17
C THR A 273 17.72 -0.21 23.53
N ASP A 274 17.49 -1.51 23.66
CA ASP A 274 17.81 -2.32 24.85
C ASP A 274 19.23 -2.91 24.83
N GLY A 275 20.07 -2.51 23.87
CA GLY A 275 21.48 -2.88 23.77
C GLY A 275 21.77 -4.25 23.13
N ARG A 276 20.76 -4.97 22.65
CA ARG A 276 20.99 -6.22 21.88
C ARG A 276 21.65 -5.89 20.54
N ARG A 277 22.56 -6.77 20.09
CA ARG A 277 23.23 -6.68 18.78
C ARG A 277 22.92 -7.88 17.93
N PHE A 278 22.68 -7.62 16.63
CA PHE A 278 22.37 -8.63 15.64
C PHE A 278 23.32 -8.49 14.46
N SER A 279 24.10 -9.55 14.20
CA SER A 279 25.04 -9.61 13.09
C SER A 279 24.58 -10.65 12.08
N ALA A 280 24.77 -10.36 10.80
CA ALA A 280 24.40 -11.20 9.67
C ALA A 280 25.29 -10.87 8.45
N GLU A 281 25.20 -11.67 7.41
CA GLU A 281 25.90 -11.41 6.16
C GLU A 281 25.23 -10.28 5.33
N ARG A 282 23.87 -10.24 5.39
CA ARG A 282 23.08 -9.27 4.66
C ARG A 282 22.03 -8.64 5.57
N TYR A 283 21.69 -7.40 5.25
CA TYR A 283 20.74 -6.58 6.01
C TYR A 283 19.72 -5.98 5.09
N ILE A 284 18.45 -5.94 5.52
CA ILE A 284 17.35 -5.38 4.78
C ILE A 284 16.65 -4.36 5.66
N CYS A 285 16.53 -3.12 5.17
CA CYS A 285 15.78 -2.08 5.85
C CYS A 285 14.38 -1.97 5.22
N ALA A 286 13.37 -2.31 6.02
CA ALA A 286 11.95 -2.27 5.65
C ALA A 286 11.21 -1.09 6.30
N THR A 287 11.94 -0.08 6.77
CA THR A 287 11.39 1.13 7.36
C THR A 287 11.23 2.22 6.29
N HIS A 288 10.54 3.31 6.63
CA HIS A 288 10.51 4.49 5.77
C HIS A 288 11.92 5.04 5.53
N LEU A 289 12.21 5.61 4.34
CA LEU A 289 13.56 6.06 3.96
C LEU A 289 14.14 7.11 4.90
N ARG A 290 13.32 8.03 5.41
CA ARG A 290 13.80 9.03 6.40
C ARG A 290 14.20 8.37 7.70
N GLU A 291 13.50 7.33 8.10
CA GLU A 291 13.85 6.52 9.26
C GLU A 291 15.13 5.72 9.01
N MET A 292 15.26 5.09 7.85
CA MET A 292 16.51 4.43 7.45
C MET A 292 17.71 5.39 7.51
N LEU A 293 17.56 6.63 7.01
CA LEU A 293 18.63 7.65 7.08
C LEU A 293 18.99 8.06 8.52
N ARG A 294 18.04 7.95 9.47
CA ARG A 294 18.27 8.19 10.90
C ARG A 294 19.02 7.04 11.54
N LEU A 295 18.69 5.80 11.18
CA LEU A 295 19.24 4.60 11.78
C LEU A 295 20.66 4.28 11.30
N VAL A 296 20.96 4.52 10.02
CA VAL A 296 22.26 4.21 9.41
C VAL A 296 23.28 5.28 9.80
N ASP A 297 24.51 4.87 10.15
CA ASP A 297 25.61 5.77 10.48
C ASP A 297 25.74 6.86 9.40
N ALA A 298 25.98 8.11 9.85
CA ALA A 298 25.87 9.30 9.01
C ALA A 298 26.85 9.27 7.81
N GLU A 299 28.03 8.69 8.01
CA GLU A 299 29.13 8.60 7.04
C GLU A 299 28.89 7.52 5.96
N ALA A 300 27.91 6.63 6.17
CA ALA A 300 27.60 5.54 5.25
C ALA A 300 27.12 6.03 3.87
N PHE A 301 26.49 7.20 3.85
CA PHE A 301 25.96 7.83 2.64
C PHE A 301 26.49 9.26 2.49
N ASN A 302 26.87 9.64 1.26
CA ASN A 302 27.24 11.02 0.99
C ASN A 302 26.08 11.99 1.15
N LYS A 303 26.41 13.28 1.32
CA LYS A 303 25.43 14.36 1.55
C LYS A 303 24.36 14.42 0.44
N ALA A 304 24.75 14.28 -0.83
CA ALA A 304 23.83 14.36 -1.96
C ALA A 304 22.77 13.25 -1.91
N TYR A 305 23.16 12.00 -1.63
CA TYR A 305 22.24 10.87 -1.47
C TYR A 305 21.26 11.08 -0.29
N ARG A 306 21.79 11.49 0.87
CA ARG A 306 20.98 11.78 2.05
C ARG A 306 19.96 12.91 1.78
N THR A 307 20.43 14.03 1.18
CA THR A 307 19.55 15.16 0.85
C THR A 307 18.46 14.73 -0.14
N ARG A 308 18.82 13.97 -1.20
CA ARG A 308 17.84 13.46 -2.16
C ARG A 308 16.74 12.64 -1.48
N LEU A 309 17.11 11.62 -0.70
CA LEU A 309 16.13 10.76 -0.05
C LEU A 309 15.28 11.49 1.00
N ALA A 310 15.89 12.39 1.78
CA ALA A 310 15.18 13.17 2.80
C ALA A 310 14.17 14.16 2.20
N SER A 311 14.44 14.66 0.98
CA SER A 311 13.59 15.65 0.30
C SER A 311 12.51 15.04 -0.61
N LEU A 312 12.43 13.70 -0.70
CA LEU A 312 11.37 13.06 -1.48
C LEU A 312 9.99 13.39 -0.88
N PRO A 313 9.01 13.79 -1.72
CA PRO A 313 7.66 14.06 -1.26
C PRO A 313 7.02 12.77 -0.74
N VAL A 314 6.22 12.90 0.31
CA VAL A 314 5.43 11.78 0.86
C VAL A 314 3.95 12.00 0.54
N SER A 315 3.19 10.91 0.47
CA SER A 315 1.75 10.99 0.26
C SER A 315 1.05 11.62 1.46
N TYR A 316 -0.17 12.08 1.26
CA TYR A 316 -1.03 12.53 2.34
C TYR A 316 -1.33 11.41 3.35
N SER A 317 -1.88 11.80 4.48
CA SER A 317 -2.35 10.92 5.54
C SER A 317 -3.86 10.66 5.43
N ALA A 318 -4.45 10.13 6.48
CA ALA A 318 -5.89 9.92 6.58
C ALA A 318 -6.43 10.16 7.98
N PHE A 319 -7.72 10.42 8.04
CA PHE A 319 -8.53 10.29 9.24
C PHE A 319 -9.46 9.08 9.07
N CYS A 320 -9.39 8.14 10.02
CA CYS A 320 -10.17 6.92 9.96
C CYS A 320 -11.21 6.91 11.09
N VAL A 321 -12.41 6.40 10.77
CA VAL A 321 -13.47 6.16 11.74
C VAL A 321 -13.85 4.68 11.70
N PHE A 322 -13.96 4.09 12.88
CA PHE A 322 -14.30 2.69 13.09
C PHE A 322 -15.59 2.66 13.94
N VAL A 323 -16.61 2.02 13.43
CA VAL A 323 -17.93 2.00 14.08
C VAL A 323 -18.33 0.56 14.40
N GLU A 324 -18.73 0.33 15.65
CA GLU A 324 -19.45 -0.86 16.04
C GLU A 324 -20.93 -0.68 15.71
N LEU A 325 -21.51 -1.62 14.96
CA LEU A 325 -22.89 -1.61 14.55
C LEU A 325 -23.74 -2.56 15.42
N GLU A 326 -25.02 -2.23 15.58
CA GLU A 326 -25.98 -3.12 16.21
C GLU A 326 -26.12 -4.42 15.41
N PRO A 327 -26.09 -5.58 16.09
CA PRO A 327 -26.29 -6.85 15.42
C PRO A 327 -27.62 -6.89 14.65
N GLU A 328 -27.57 -7.43 13.43
CA GLU A 328 -28.73 -7.69 12.57
C GLU A 328 -29.56 -6.44 12.20
N ARG A 329 -28.95 -5.25 12.19
CA ARG A 329 -29.62 -3.99 11.83
C ARG A 329 -29.15 -3.40 10.53
N VAL A 330 -27.84 -3.36 10.30
CA VAL A 330 -27.25 -2.77 9.12
C VAL A 330 -26.93 -3.87 8.11
N PRO A 331 -27.50 -3.84 6.89
CA PRO A 331 -27.16 -4.82 5.86
C PRO A 331 -25.67 -4.82 5.54
N TYR A 332 -25.11 -6.00 5.33
CA TYR A 332 -23.75 -6.12 4.82
C TYR A 332 -23.71 -5.65 3.35
N VAL A 333 -22.78 -4.76 3.02
CA VAL A 333 -22.53 -4.33 1.65
C VAL A 333 -21.21 -4.90 1.15
N ASN A 334 -21.26 -5.61 0.00
CA ASN A 334 -20.07 -6.27 -0.57
C ASN A 334 -19.40 -5.46 -1.67
N HIS A 335 -19.48 -4.15 -1.57
CA HIS A 335 -18.79 -3.19 -2.44
C HIS A 335 -18.05 -2.16 -1.60
N THR A 336 -17.14 -1.41 -2.22
CA THR A 336 -16.53 -0.25 -1.59
C THR A 336 -17.32 0.99 -1.98
N GLY A 337 -17.75 1.76 -0.97
CA GLY A 337 -18.34 3.06 -1.20
C GLY A 337 -17.28 4.15 -1.30
N TYR A 338 -17.30 4.89 -2.38
CA TYR A 338 -16.53 6.12 -2.60
C TYR A 338 -17.52 7.29 -2.55
N VAL A 339 -17.33 8.18 -1.62
CA VAL A 339 -18.21 9.34 -1.45
C VAL A 339 -17.39 10.59 -1.69
N MET A 340 -17.81 11.41 -2.64
CA MET A 340 -17.25 12.72 -2.92
C MET A 340 -18.30 13.77 -2.60
N ARG A 341 -17.89 14.93 -2.09
CA ARG A 341 -18.84 16.00 -1.85
C ARG A 341 -19.43 16.49 -3.16
N ARG A 342 -18.57 16.82 -4.13
CA ARG A 342 -18.95 17.31 -5.45
C ARG A 342 -17.93 16.90 -6.51
N GLN A 343 -18.28 17.08 -7.76
CA GLN A 343 -17.32 17.04 -8.86
C GLN A 343 -16.20 18.08 -8.62
N GLY A 344 -14.98 17.77 -8.99
CA GLY A 344 -13.78 18.59 -8.73
C GLY A 344 -13.04 18.24 -7.45
N ASP A 345 -13.68 17.60 -6.48
CA ASP A 345 -13.04 17.20 -5.22
C ASP A 345 -12.18 15.94 -5.37
N MET A 346 -12.32 15.20 -6.47
CA MET A 346 -11.60 13.94 -6.72
C MET A 346 -10.08 14.09 -6.61
N TRP A 347 -9.54 15.22 -7.05
CA TRP A 347 -8.12 15.53 -7.04
C TRP A 347 -7.66 16.37 -5.84
N ASN A 348 -8.59 16.80 -4.99
CA ASN A 348 -8.33 17.67 -3.84
C ASN A 348 -8.90 17.10 -2.54
N MET A 349 -8.69 15.80 -2.30
CA MET A 349 -9.27 15.12 -1.15
C MET A 349 -8.56 15.41 0.19
N ALA A 350 -7.31 15.89 0.16
CA ALA A 350 -6.50 16.19 1.34
C ALA A 350 -5.86 17.59 1.26
N PRO A 351 -6.65 18.67 1.19
CA PRO A 351 -6.12 20.02 1.18
C PRO A 351 -5.37 20.35 2.48
N GLU A 352 -4.42 21.28 2.44
CA GLU A 352 -3.60 21.64 3.60
C GLU A 352 -4.40 22.30 4.72
N ALA A 353 -5.34 23.17 4.37
CA ALA A 353 -6.24 23.81 5.31
C ALA A 353 -7.64 23.85 4.70
N ASP A 354 -8.62 23.23 5.37
CA ASP A 354 -9.97 23.22 4.85
C ASP A 354 -11.02 23.06 5.96
N GLU A 355 -11.84 24.08 6.08
CA GLU A 355 -13.03 24.08 6.94
C GLU A 355 -14.13 23.17 6.40
N GLU A 356 -14.09 22.84 5.11
CA GLU A 356 -15.10 22.01 4.43
C GLU A 356 -14.76 20.51 4.39
N TRP A 357 -13.65 20.08 5.00
CA TRP A 357 -13.31 18.65 5.08
C TRP A 357 -14.47 17.82 5.69
N PRO A 358 -14.81 16.62 5.20
CA PRO A 358 -14.13 15.86 4.15
C PRO A 358 -14.60 16.24 2.74
N HIS A 359 -13.69 16.36 1.78
CA HIS A 359 -13.99 16.48 0.36
C HIS A 359 -14.45 15.15 -0.24
N GLY A 360 -13.92 14.06 0.30
CA GLY A 360 -14.32 12.72 -0.05
C GLY A 360 -13.79 11.71 0.96
N PHE A 361 -14.37 10.53 0.94
CA PHE A 361 -13.99 9.41 1.79
C PHE A 361 -14.41 8.07 1.19
N LEU A 362 -13.83 7.01 1.71
CA LEU A 362 -14.23 5.65 1.40
C LEU A 362 -14.90 5.04 2.62
N TYR A 363 -15.86 4.14 2.39
CA TYR A 363 -16.43 3.32 3.45
C TYR A 363 -16.56 1.86 3.03
N MET A 364 -16.54 0.97 4.00
CA MET A 364 -16.81 -0.45 3.82
C MET A 364 -17.35 -1.09 5.09
N THR A 365 -18.07 -2.18 4.92
CA THR A 365 -18.42 -3.10 5.99
C THR A 365 -17.50 -4.32 5.89
N PRO A 366 -16.48 -4.48 6.77
CA PRO A 366 -15.61 -5.66 6.75
C PRO A 366 -16.40 -6.94 7.03
N PRO A 367 -16.18 -8.04 6.26
CA PRO A 367 -16.87 -9.30 6.50
C PRO A 367 -16.33 -10.03 7.75
N ASP A 368 -17.20 -10.63 8.54
CA ASP A 368 -16.86 -11.54 9.63
C ASP A 368 -16.97 -13.01 9.19
N SER A 369 -17.78 -13.29 8.16
CA SER A 369 -17.96 -14.60 7.55
C SER A 369 -18.13 -14.51 6.04
N ASP A 370 -18.12 -15.66 5.36
CA ASP A 370 -18.31 -15.73 3.91
C ASP A 370 -19.75 -15.43 3.48
N ALA A 371 -20.70 -15.53 4.42
CA ALA A 371 -22.13 -15.42 4.15
C ALA A 371 -22.81 -14.35 5.02
N ASP A 372 -22.11 -13.28 5.39
CA ASP A 372 -22.69 -12.20 6.17
C ASP A 372 -23.89 -11.57 5.44
N ARG A 373 -25.01 -11.49 6.15
CA ARG A 373 -26.22 -10.75 5.72
C ARG A 373 -26.26 -9.36 6.37
N PHE A 374 -25.65 -9.21 7.55
CA PHE A 374 -25.60 -7.99 8.32
C PHE A 374 -24.18 -7.65 8.70
N ALA A 375 -23.86 -6.36 8.69
CA ALA A 375 -22.59 -5.84 9.13
C ALA A 375 -22.53 -5.66 10.64
N ARG A 376 -21.38 -5.95 11.24
CA ARG A 376 -21.09 -5.66 12.64
C ARG A 376 -20.09 -4.49 12.79
N ARG A 377 -19.37 -4.20 11.73
CA ARG A 377 -18.33 -3.17 11.67
C ARG A 377 -18.55 -2.30 10.45
N LEU A 378 -18.27 -1.03 10.63
CA LEU A 378 -18.19 -0.07 9.53
C LEU A 378 -16.87 0.70 9.67
N VAL A 379 -16.14 0.83 8.57
CA VAL A 379 -14.86 1.56 8.51
C VAL A 379 -14.98 2.66 7.48
N LEU A 380 -14.61 3.87 7.88
CA LEU A 380 -14.48 5.01 6.97
C LEU A 380 -13.03 5.49 6.95
N THR A 381 -12.57 5.90 5.80
CA THR A 381 -11.24 6.49 5.62
C THR A 381 -11.35 7.73 4.73
N ALA A 382 -11.00 8.88 5.27
CA ALA A 382 -10.96 10.13 4.53
C ALA A 382 -9.53 10.64 4.43
N PRO A 383 -9.01 10.96 3.22
CA PRO A 383 -7.73 11.62 3.08
C PRO A 383 -7.65 12.89 3.92
N MET A 384 -6.50 13.12 4.52
CA MET A 384 -6.27 14.29 5.38
C MET A 384 -4.80 14.71 5.32
N SER A 385 -4.54 16.00 5.20
CA SER A 385 -3.20 16.56 5.33
C SER A 385 -2.69 16.45 6.77
N ALA A 386 -1.39 16.21 6.93
CA ALA A 386 -0.75 16.27 8.25
C ALA A 386 -0.81 17.67 8.88
N ALA A 387 -0.95 18.73 8.08
CA ALA A 387 -1.11 20.11 8.56
C ALA A 387 -2.32 20.26 9.50
N ALA A 388 -3.38 19.48 9.30
CA ALA A 388 -4.58 19.49 10.16
C ALA A 388 -4.29 19.13 11.64
N VAL A 389 -3.17 18.49 11.92
CA VAL A 389 -2.78 18.04 13.27
C VAL A 389 -1.44 18.61 13.73
N GLU A 390 -0.90 19.63 13.04
CA GLU A 390 0.41 20.22 13.30
C GLU A 390 0.51 20.79 14.74
N ALA A 391 -0.58 21.37 15.25
CA ALA A 391 -0.64 21.92 16.61
C ALA A 391 -0.32 20.88 17.71
N TRP A 392 -0.47 19.59 17.41
CA TRP A 392 -0.19 18.48 18.34
C TRP A 392 1.00 17.61 17.91
N ALA A 393 1.80 18.06 16.93
CA ALA A 393 2.88 17.27 16.35
C ALA A 393 3.92 16.80 17.39
N ASP A 394 4.22 17.62 18.39
CA ASP A 394 5.20 17.32 19.44
C ASP A 394 4.63 16.50 20.61
N THR A 395 3.35 16.12 20.54
CA THR A 395 2.70 15.34 21.60
C THR A 395 2.82 13.83 21.35
N ARG A 396 2.59 13.04 22.39
CA ARG A 396 2.65 11.58 22.35
C ARG A 396 1.25 10.95 22.42
N THR A 397 1.11 9.78 21.83
CA THR A 397 -0.12 8.97 21.94
C THR A 397 -0.55 8.78 23.39
N GLY A 398 -1.83 9.05 23.68
CA GLY A 398 -2.42 9.00 25.02
C GLY A 398 -2.18 10.24 25.88
N GLN A 399 -1.40 11.24 25.44
CA GLN A 399 -1.04 12.45 26.18
C GLN A 399 -1.18 13.73 25.33
N ARG A 400 -2.17 13.78 24.40
CA ARG A 400 -2.32 14.89 23.45
C ARG A 400 -3.23 16.03 23.94
N GLY A 401 -3.89 15.86 25.09
CA GLY A 401 -4.76 16.86 25.68
C GLY A 401 -6.23 16.76 25.25
N ALA A 402 -7.09 17.49 25.99
CA ALA A 402 -8.55 17.45 25.82
C ALA A 402 -9.00 18.11 24.51
N ASP A 403 -8.31 19.14 24.06
CA ASP A 403 -8.52 19.86 22.81
C ASP A 403 -8.31 18.96 21.58
N TYR A 404 -7.27 18.12 21.58
CA TYR A 404 -7.06 17.11 20.54
C TYR A 404 -8.18 16.07 20.52
N GLU A 405 -8.63 15.59 21.67
CA GLU A 405 -9.72 14.63 21.73
C GLU A 405 -11.07 15.25 21.29
N ALA A 406 -11.28 16.54 21.57
CA ALA A 406 -12.43 17.30 21.09
C ALA A 406 -12.37 17.47 19.56
N TRP A 407 -11.21 17.82 19.02
CA TRP A 407 -10.95 17.91 17.58
C TRP A 407 -11.26 16.59 16.88
N LYS A 408 -10.76 15.47 17.43
CA LYS A 408 -11.00 14.13 16.87
C LYS A 408 -12.50 13.78 16.85
N ARG A 409 -13.22 14.08 17.94
CA ARG A 409 -14.68 13.81 17.99
C ARG A 409 -15.41 14.62 16.93
N ALA A 410 -15.13 15.91 16.83
CA ALA A 410 -15.75 16.79 15.83
C ALA A 410 -15.52 16.29 14.39
N HIS A 411 -14.30 15.81 14.07
CA HIS A 411 -13.98 15.27 12.75
C HIS A 411 -14.68 13.92 12.50
N ALA A 412 -14.77 13.06 13.51
CA ALA A 412 -15.50 11.80 13.41
C ALA A 412 -17.00 12.04 13.18
N GLU A 413 -17.60 12.97 13.90
CA GLU A 413 -19.00 13.38 13.71
C GLU A 413 -19.23 13.92 12.30
N ARG A 414 -18.36 14.84 11.83
CA ARG A 414 -18.47 15.42 10.47
C ARG A 414 -18.40 14.35 9.39
N LEU A 415 -17.50 13.39 9.52
CA LEU A 415 -17.36 12.29 8.56
C LEU A 415 -18.59 11.37 8.58
N LEU A 416 -19.13 11.06 9.77
CA LEU A 416 -20.34 10.27 9.90
C LEU A 416 -21.57 11.01 9.36
N GLN A 417 -21.71 12.31 9.62
CA GLN A 417 -22.79 13.13 9.05
C GLN A 417 -22.75 13.12 7.50
N ALA A 418 -21.57 13.13 6.89
CA ALA A 418 -21.43 12.99 5.44
C ALA A 418 -21.92 11.60 4.97
N LEU A 419 -21.59 10.51 5.70
CA LEU A 419 -22.09 9.17 5.38
C LEU A 419 -23.62 9.07 5.55
N TRP A 420 -24.18 9.72 6.56
CA TRP A 420 -25.66 9.71 6.78
C TRP A 420 -26.45 10.42 5.68
N ARG A 421 -25.80 11.20 4.81
CA ARG A 421 -26.43 11.69 3.57
C ARG A 421 -26.60 10.57 2.54
N VAL A 422 -25.81 9.51 2.62
CA VAL A 422 -25.89 8.33 1.75
C VAL A 422 -26.75 7.24 2.37
N HIS A 423 -26.53 6.97 3.65
CA HIS A 423 -27.18 5.88 4.42
C HIS A 423 -27.81 6.40 5.72
N PRO A 424 -28.87 7.24 5.64
CA PRO A 424 -29.52 7.78 6.84
C PRO A 424 -30.08 6.70 7.77
N GLU A 425 -30.46 5.56 7.21
CA GLU A 425 -31.00 4.41 7.94
C GLU A 425 -29.98 3.69 8.82
N TRP A 426 -28.68 3.89 8.62
CA TRP A 426 -27.64 3.27 9.45
C TRP A 426 -27.36 4.07 10.74
N ALA A 427 -27.63 5.36 10.74
CA ALA A 427 -27.31 6.27 11.85
C ALA A 427 -27.84 5.80 13.21
N PRO A 428 -29.11 5.34 13.36
CA PRO A 428 -29.64 4.89 14.65
C PRO A 428 -28.99 3.63 15.20
N HIS A 429 -28.23 2.90 14.36
CA HIS A 429 -27.66 1.59 14.69
C HIS A 429 -26.17 1.61 14.98
N CYS A 430 -25.59 2.79 15.16
CA CYS A 430 -24.20 2.96 15.57
C CYS A 430 -24.08 2.95 17.10
N ARG A 431 -23.22 2.06 17.65
CA ARG A 431 -23.04 1.92 19.10
C ARG A 431 -21.83 2.65 19.62
N HIS A 432 -20.65 2.26 19.13
CA HIS A 432 -19.38 2.80 19.57
C HIS A 432 -18.58 3.31 18.36
N ILE A 433 -17.97 4.47 18.52
CA ILE A 433 -17.21 5.16 17.48
C ILE A 433 -15.80 5.36 18.00
N TYR A 434 -14.82 4.92 17.20
CA TYR A 434 -13.40 5.11 17.43
C TYR A 434 -12.78 5.83 16.24
N SER A 435 -11.70 6.56 16.44
CA SER A 435 -11.05 7.27 15.35
C SER A 435 -9.53 7.25 15.46
N ALA A 436 -8.87 7.32 14.31
CA ALA A 436 -7.44 7.50 14.15
C ALA A 436 -7.16 8.71 13.27
N SER A 437 -6.18 9.53 13.67
CA SER A 437 -5.75 10.72 12.96
C SER A 437 -4.40 10.49 12.26
N PRO A 438 -3.90 11.45 11.47
CA PRO A 438 -2.54 11.43 10.93
C PRO A 438 -1.46 11.16 11.98
N LEU A 439 -1.61 11.70 13.21
CA LEU A 439 -0.65 11.42 14.30
C LEU A 439 -0.68 9.97 14.77
N THR A 440 -1.84 9.32 14.73
CA THR A 440 -1.94 7.89 15.04
C THR A 440 -1.17 7.07 14.02
N ILE A 441 -1.35 7.34 12.72
CA ILE A 441 -0.64 6.67 11.64
C ILE A 441 0.86 6.92 11.76
N ARG A 442 1.29 8.17 11.99
CA ARG A 442 2.68 8.54 12.20
C ARG A 442 3.35 7.72 13.30
N ASP A 443 2.70 7.65 14.46
CA ASP A 443 3.31 7.05 15.65
C ASP A 443 3.42 5.52 15.55
N TYR A 444 2.39 4.87 15.00
CA TYR A 444 2.38 3.41 14.88
C TYR A 444 3.19 2.90 13.69
N TYR A 445 3.21 3.61 12.55
CA TYR A 445 3.92 3.16 11.35
C TYR A 445 5.31 3.78 11.20
N HIS A 446 5.69 4.76 12.03
CA HIS A 446 6.88 5.60 11.85
C HIS A 446 6.96 6.20 10.43
N SER A 447 5.81 6.56 9.90
CA SER A 447 5.69 7.19 8.60
C SER A 447 5.72 8.70 8.76
N PRO A 448 6.64 9.43 8.11
CA PRO A 448 6.68 10.89 8.18
C PRO A 448 5.34 11.49 7.78
N ALA A 449 4.89 12.50 8.52
CA ALA A 449 3.59 13.14 8.32
C ALA A 449 2.38 12.17 8.35
N GLY A 450 2.56 10.95 8.89
CA GLY A 450 1.53 9.92 8.84
C GLY A 450 1.20 9.45 7.42
N SER A 451 2.13 9.58 6.46
CA SER A 451 1.88 9.23 5.05
C SER A 451 1.43 7.78 4.89
N MET A 452 0.35 7.57 4.10
CA MET A 452 -0.23 6.24 3.89
C MET A 452 0.57 5.41 2.89
N TYR A 453 1.08 6.03 1.83
CA TYR A 453 1.67 5.34 0.67
C TYR A 453 3.18 5.59 0.51
N GLY A 454 3.84 6.06 1.57
CA GLY A 454 5.26 6.33 1.52
C GLY A 454 5.59 7.51 0.61
N ILE A 455 6.44 7.29 -0.40
CA ILE A 455 6.91 8.34 -1.30
C ILE A 455 5.94 8.50 -2.47
N SER A 456 5.59 9.76 -2.78
CA SER A 456 4.81 10.09 -3.96
C SER A 456 5.70 10.05 -5.21
N ALA A 457 5.26 9.35 -6.26
CA ALA A 457 5.87 9.41 -7.57
C ALA A 457 5.52 10.73 -8.28
N ASP A 458 6.48 11.28 -9.04
CA ASP A 458 6.31 12.51 -9.79
C ASP A 458 6.64 12.28 -11.26
N ALA A 459 5.70 12.55 -12.16
CA ALA A 459 5.86 12.40 -13.59
C ALA A 459 6.96 13.34 -14.16
N HIS A 460 7.11 14.53 -13.57
CA HIS A 460 8.09 15.53 -14.01
C HIS A 460 9.50 15.28 -13.47
N ASP A 461 9.64 14.47 -12.43
CA ASP A 461 10.94 14.10 -11.84
C ASP A 461 10.97 12.60 -11.48
N PHE A 462 10.62 11.78 -12.46
CA PHE A 462 10.50 10.33 -12.31
C PHE A 462 11.76 9.70 -11.71
N MET A 463 12.94 10.02 -12.27
CA MET A 463 14.20 9.43 -11.83
C MET A 463 14.55 9.77 -10.37
N ARG A 464 14.16 10.94 -9.89
CA ARG A 464 14.35 11.33 -8.50
C ARG A 464 13.52 10.48 -7.54
N SER A 465 12.28 10.15 -7.91
CA SER A 465 11.38 9.32 -7.10
C SER A 465 11.74 7.84 -7.13
N GLN A 466 12.57 7.38 -8.09
CA GLN A 466 13.01 5.99 -8.13
C GLN A 466 14.05 5.69 -7.04
N VAL A 467 13.72 4.77 -6.15
CA VAL A 467 14.61 4.32 -5.07
C VAL A 467 15.00 2.87 -5.32
N PRO A 468 16.29 2.62 -5.69
CA PRO A 468 16.76 1.26 -5.88
C PRO A 468 16.72 0.45 -4.58
N VAL A 469 16.45 -0.85 -4.69
CA VAL A 469 16.52 -1.78 -3.54
C VAL A 469 17.96 -1.98 -3.05
N VAL A 470 18.97 -1.79 -3.93
CA VAL A 470 20.38 -1.86 -3.61
C VAL A 470 20.87 -0.49 -3.16
N THR A 471 21.66 -0.43 -2.09
CA THR A 471 22.25 0.82 -1.58
C THR A 471 23.72 0.98 -1.93
N LYS A 472 24.34 2.07 -1.49
CA LYS A 472 25.80 2.28 -1.57
C LYS A 472 26.57 1.51 -0.48
N VAL A 473 25.89 0.95 0.51
CA VAL A 473 26.43 0.03 1.53
C VAL A 473 26.25 -1.39 0.99
N ARG A 474 27.36 -2.12 0.78
CA ARG A 474 27.41 -3.35 -0.02
C ARG A 474 26.43 -4.45 0.37
N ASN A 475 26.13 -4.59 1.66
CA ASN A 475 25.28 -5.63 2.20
C ASN A 475 23.99 -5.10 2.81
N LEU A 476 23.61 -3.83 2.50
CA LEU A 476 22.35 -3.20 2.94
C LEU A 476 21.41 -3.05 1.76
N PHE A 477 20.23 -3.65 1.88
CA PHE A 477 19.16 -3.59 0.90
C PHE A 477 17.95 -2.85 1.49
N LEU A 478 17.07 -2.36 0.62
CA LEU A 478 15.81 -1.70 0.99
C LEU A 478 14.64 -2.53 0.50
N THR A 479 13.52 -2.50 1.23
CA THR A 479 12.26 -3.11 0.82
C THR A 479 11.06 -2.29 1.32
N GLY A 480 9.85 -2.70 0.98
CA GLY A 480 8.62 -2.04 1.40
C GLY A 480 8.11 -0.99 0.40
N GLN A 481 7.13 -0.21 0.83
CA GLN A 481 6.39 0.68 -0.08
C GLN A 481 7.18 1.90 -0.60
N CYS A 482 8.36 2.17 -0.08
CA CYS A 482 9.18 3.32 -0.52
C CYS A 482 10.14 2.99 -1.68
N VAL A 483 10.20 1.74 -2.16
CA VAL A 483 11.14 1.32 -3.21
C VAL A 483 10.46 0.94 -4.53
N GLY A 484 9.20 1.30 -4.70
CA GLY A 484 8.43 1.00 -5.91
C GLY A 484 6.95 1.19 -5.70
N LEU A 485 6.16 0.16 -5.95
CA LEU A 485 4.72 0.16 -5.75
C LEU A 485 4.38 0.10 -4.26
N HIS A 486 3.29 0.72 -3.87
CA HIS A 486 2.84 0.79 -2.48
C HIS A 486 1.57 -0.03 -2.24
N GLY A 487 1.11 -0.03 -0.98
CA GLY A 487 -0.10 -0.71 -0.56
C GLY A 487 0.07 -2.23 -0.45
N ILE A 488 -1.04 -2.90 -0.15
CA ILE A 488 -1.04 -4.34 0.12
C ILE A 488 -0.74 -5.19 -1.12
N CYS A 489 -0.95 -4.64 -2.30
CA CYS A 489 -0.70 -5.32 -3.57
C CYS A 489 0.71 -5.03 -4.11
N GLY A 490 1.18 -3.79 -4.00
CA GLY A 490 2.48 -3.39 -4.55
C GLY A 490 3.66 -3.78 -3.67
N THR A 491 3.50 -3.76 -2.36
CA THR A 491 4.58 -4.10 -1.42
C THR A 491 5.11 -5.53 -1.58
N PRO A 492 4.30 -6.58 -1.81
CA PRO A 492 4.81 -7.92 -2.14
C PRO A 492 5.66 -7.98 -3.40
N LEU A 493 5.33 -7.20 -4.43
CA LEU A 493 6.14 -7.11 -5.65
C LEU A 493 7.51 -6.49 -5.38
N ASN A 494 7.57 -5.45 -4.53
CA ASN A 494 8.86 -4.90 -4.07
C ASN A 494 9.66 -5.91 -3.24
N ALA A 495 8.99 -6.77 -2.46
CA ALA A 495 9.65 -7.83 -1.71
C ALA A 495 10.32 -8.84 -2.64
N VAL A 496 9.67 -9.22 -3.76
CA VAL A 496 10.28 -10.05 -4.81
C VAL A 496 11.52 -9.35 -5.38
N LYS A 497 11.41 -8.08 -5.77
CA LYS A 497 12.54 -7.30 -6.29
C LYS A 497 13.73 -7.27 -5.32
N THR A 498 13.46 -7.15 -4.02
CA THR A 498 14.49 -7.15 -2.98
C THR A 498 15.11 -8.53 -2.80
N ALA A 499 14.29 -9.58 -2.75
CA ALA A 499 14.77 -10.95 -2.59
C ALA A 499 15.60 -11.40 -3.79
N GLU A 500 15.20 -11.05 -5.02
CA GLU A 500 15.98 -11.25 -6.25
C GLU A 500 17.35 -10.52 -6.20
N ALA A 501 17.38 -9.29 -5.66
CA ALA A 501 18.63 -8.54 -5.50
C ALA A 501 19.58 -9.18 -4.46
N VAL A 502 19.03 -9.87 -3.48
CA VAL A 502 19.78 -10.59 -2.42
C VAL A 502 20.30 -11.95 -2.93
N LEU A 503 19.47 -12.71 -3.64
CA LEU A 503 19.75 -14.10 -4.02
C LEU A 503 20.38 -14.23 -5.42
N GLY A 504 20.10 -13.26 -6.28
CA GLY A 504 20.43 -13.29 -7.70
C GLY A 504 19.17 -13.26 -8.58
N ALA A 505 19.27 -12.62 -9.74
CA ALA A 505 18.15 -12.42 -10.64
C ALA A 505 17.56 -13.76 -11.14
N GLY A 506 16.23 -13.88 -11.10
CA GLY A 506 15.48 -15.05 -11.55
C GLY A 506 15.43 -16.20 -10.55
N THR A 507 15.98 -16.06 -9.33
CA THR A 507 15.92 -17.11 -8.32
C THR A 507 14.48 -17.43 -7.92
N ILE A 508 13.66 -16.43 -7.69
CA ILE A 508 12.25 -16.58 -7.29
C ILE A 508 11.33 -16.56 -8.52
N LEU A 509 11.53 -15.58 -9.41
CA LEU A 509 10.63 -15.36 -10.55
C LEU A 509 10.53 -16.55 -11.51
N ARG A 510 11.57 -17.39 -11.61
CA ARG A 510 11.52 -18.62 -12.44
C ARG A 510 10.75 -19.76 -11.79
N GLN A 511 10.43 -19.65 -10.50
CA GLN A 511 9.67 -20.66 -9.76
C GLN A 511 8.16 -20.35 -9.71
N LEU A 512 7.81 -19.09 -10.01
CA LEU A 512 6.44 -18.59 -10.07
C LEU A 512 5.81 -18.82 -11.44
#